data_e58736b30dec9b2eab9805a3442e8b51
#
_entry.id   e58736b30dec9b2eab9805a3442e8b51
#
_cell.length_a   1.000
_cell.length_b   1.000
_cell.length_c   1.000
_cell.angle_alpha   90.00
_cell.angle_beta   90.00
_cell.angle_gamma   90.00
#
_symmetry.space_group_name_H-M   'P 1'
#
loop_
_entity.id
_entity.type
_entity.pdbx_description
1 polymer ?
#
loop_
_entity_poly.entity_id
_entity_poly.type
_entity_poly.pdbx_seq_one_letter_code
_entity_poly.pdbx_strand_id
1 'polypeptide(L)'
;MYVIVVDFDIRPDRLAAFLPLMQENAAASVRDEPGCHQFDVCQDPDAPHRIFLYELYDDRAAFEAHLASPHFRSFDAASADMITSKHVRALHRL
;
A
#
# COMPACT_ATOMS: atom_id res chain seq x y z
N MET A 1 15.76 -6.18 7.17
CA MET A 1 14.69 -5.20 6.86
C MET A 1 13.33 -5.87 6.88
N TYR A 2 12.32 -5.12 7.15
CA TYR A 2 10.94 -5.59 7.29
C TYR A 2 10.17 -5.33 5.99
N VAL A 3 9.60 -6.38 5.40
CA VAL A 3 8.89 -6.31 4.13
C VAL A 3 7.41 -6.53 4.38
N ILE A 4 6.59 -5.68 3.80
CA ILE A 4 5.13 -5.87 3.74
C ILE A 4 4.75 -6.05 2.28
N VAL A 5 4.02 -7.11 1.99
CA VAL A 5 3.38 -7.29 0.69
C VAL A 5 1.88 -7.34 0.86
N VAL A 6 1.17 -6.70 -0.04
CA VAL A 6 -0.28 -6.61 0.01
C VAL A 6 -0.87 -7.00 -1.33
N ASP A 7 -1.84 -7.90 -1.30
CA ASP A 7 -2.67 -8.21 -2.47
C ASP A 7 -4.04 -7.56 -2.28
N PHE A 8 -4.46 -6.77 -3.26
CA PHE A 8 -5.79 -6.17 -3.30
C PHE A 8 -6.58 -6.71 -4.48
N ASP A 9 -7.86 -6.94 -4.26
CA ASP A 9 -8.87 -6.93 -5.31
C ASP A 9 -9.70 -5.65 -5.17
N ILE A 10 -9.72 -4.85 -6.23
CA ILE A 10 -10.42 -3.57 -6.24
C ILE A 10 -11.69 -3.71 -7.06
N ARG A 11 -12.78 -3.09 -6.60
CA ARG A 11 -14.00 -3.03 -7.41
C ARG A 11 -13.67 -2.40 -8.76
N PRO A 12 -13.96 -3.09 -9.88
CA PRO A 12 -13.58 -2.58 -11.21
C PRO A 12 -14.14 -1.19 -11.51
N ASP A 13 -15.33 -0.87 -11.03
CA ASP A 13 -15.97 0.44 -11.20
C ASP A 13 -15.33 1.54 -10.35
N ARG A 14 -14.42 1.18 -9.43
CA ARG A 14 -13.72 2.13 -8.56
C ARG A 14 -12.22 2.18 -8.81
N LEU A 15 -11.72 1.38 -9.75
CA LEU A 15 -10.28 1.30 -10.02
C LEU A 15 -9.67 2.65 -10.40
N ALA A 16 -10.34 3.41 -11.26
CA ALA A 16 -9.87 4.72 -11.69
C ALA A 16 -9.75 5.73 -10.53
N ALA A 17 -10.61 5.60 -9.51
CA ALA A 17 -10.53 6.42 -8.31
C ALA A 17 -9.48 5.90 -7.32
N PHE A 18 -9.29 4.58 -7.25
CA PHE A 18 -8.35 3.94 -6.32
C PHE A 18 -6.90 4.24 -6.66
N LEU A 19 -6.51 4.11 -7.92
CA LEU A 19 -5.11 4.20 -8.33
C LEU A 19 -4.42 5.52 -7.93
N PRO A 20 -5.01 6.71 -8.15
CA PRO A 20 -4.39 7.95 -7.70
C PRO A 20 -4.21 8.03 -6.19
N LEU A 21 -5.20 7.53 -5.42
CA LEU A 21 -5.11 7.51 -3.96
C LEU A 21 -3.97 6.63 -3.48
N MET A 22 -3.83 5.45 -4.09
CA MET A 22 -2.78 4.51 -3.74
C MET A 22 -1.40 5.05 -4.09
N GLN A 23 -1.24 5.60 -5.29
CA GLN A 23 0.02 6.18 -5.75
C GLN A 23 0.45 7.36 -4.88
N GLU A 24 -0.48 8.21 -4.47
CA GLU A 24 -0.18 9.33 -3.55
C GLU A 24 0.27 8.83 -2.18
N ASN A 25 -0.42 7.81 -1.64
CA ASN A 25 -0.01 7.19 -0.37
C ASN A 25 1.40 6.60 -0.47
N ALA A 26 1.70 5.90 -1.56
CA ALA A 26 3.03 5.32 -1.79
C ALA A 26 4.12 6.40 -1.86
N ALA A 27 3.89 7.46 -2.61
CA ALA A 27 4.83 8.57 -2.74
C ALA A 27 5.06 9.29 -1.41
N ALA A 28 3.99 9.58 -0.66
CA ALA A 28 4.08 10.22 0.65
C ALA A 28 4.83 9.34 1.66
N SER A 29 4.63 8.03 1.61
CA SER A 29 5.29 7.10 2.50
C SER A 29 6.82 7.15 2.34
N VAL A 30 7.31 7.10 1.12
CA VAL A 30 8.76 7.17 0.86
C VAL A 30 9.32 8.57 1.14
N ARG A 31 8.57 9.62 0.82
CA ARG A 31 9.00 11.00 1.00
C ARG A 31 9.06 11.41 2.46
N ASP A 32 8.03 11.05 3.25
CA ASP A 32 7.80 11.63 4.59
C ASP A 32 8.15 10.69 5.74
N GLU A 33 8.27 9.38 5.49
CA GLU A 33 8.59 8.39 6.52
C GLU A 33 10.07 7.99 6.45
N PRO A 34 10.89 8.36 7.44
CA PRO A 34 12.33 8.03 7.40
C PRO A 34 12.60 6.52 7.37
N GLY A 35 11.70 5.73 7.93
CA GLY A 35 11.84 4.28 7.99
C GLY A 35 11.25 3.53 6.80
N CYS A 36 10.63 4.21 5.82
CA CYS A 36 10.09 3.61 4.61
C CYS A 36 11.04 3.84 3.44
N HIS A 37 11.64 2.76 2.91
CA HIS A 37 12.68 2.85 1.88
C HIS A 37 12.17 2.58 0.48
N GLN A 38 11.06 1.83 0.36
CA GLN A 38 10.51 1.44 -0.92
C GLN A 38 9.02 1.18 -0.77
N PHE A 39 8.26 1.60 -1.77
CA PHE A 39 6.82 1.36 -1.78
C PHE A 39 6.39 1.29 -3.24
N ASP A 40 6.31 0.07 -3.77
CA ASP A 40 5.97 -0.18 -5.17
C ASP A 40 4.49 -0.54 -5.28
N VAL A 41 3.81 0.10 -6.22
CA VAL A 41 2.43 -0.21 -6.59
C VAL A 41 2.47 -0.93 -7.93
N CYS A 42 2.03 -2.18 -7.95
CA CYS A 42 2.07 -3.03 -9.13
C CYS A 42 0.65 -3.43 -9.53
N GLN A 43 0.44 -3.57 -10.83
CA GLN A 43 -0.86 -3.94 -11.38
C GLN A 43 -0.71 -5.18 -12.25
N ASP A 44 -1.61 -6.15 -12.10
CA ASP A 44 -1.65 -7.32 -12.96
C ASP A 44 -2.08 -6.89 -14.37
N PRO A 45 -1.26 -7.11 -15.42
CA PRO A 45 -1.61 -6.66 -16.76
C PRO A 45 -2.81 -7.40 -17.37
N ASP A 46 -3.11 -8.62 -16.89
CA ASP A 46 -4.24 -9.43 -17.37
C ASP A 46 -5.50 -9.25 -16.51
N ALA A 47 -5.35 -8.67 -15.31
CA ALA A 47 -6.44 -8.42 -14.38
C ALA A 47 -6.22 -7.05 -13.69
N PRO A 48 -6.57 -5.93 -14.34
CA PRO A 48 -6.22 -4.58 -13.87
C PRO A 48 -6.75 -4.23 -12.46
N HIS A 49 -7.81 -4.92 -12.01
CA HIS A 49 -8.37 -4.72 -10.66
C HIS A 49 -7.56 -5.39 -9.56
N ARG A 50 -6.54 -6.17 -9.91
CA ARG A 50 -5.61 -6.79 -8.96
C ARG A 50 -4.39 -5.92 -8.82
N ILE A 51 -4.19 -5.40 -7.60
CA ILE A 51 -3.08 -4.52 -7.25
C ILE A 51 -2.23 -5.23 -6.21
N PHE A 52 -0.91 -5.15 -6.39
CA PHE A 52 0.08 -5.71 -5.48
C PHE A 52 0.99 -4.62 -4.98
N LEU A 53 1.28 -4.61 -3.67
CA LEU A 53 2.23 -3.67 -3.08
C LEU A 53 3.45 -4.43 -2.56
N TYR A 54 4.63 -3.85 -2.81
CA TYR A 54 5.88 -4.24 -2.16
C TYR A 54 6.40 -3.04 -1.37
N GLU A 55 6.49 -3.22 -0.03
CA GLU A 55 6.87 -2.15 0.88
C GLU A 55 8.06 -2.59 1.70
N LEU A 56 9.07 -1.72 1.85
CA LEU A 56 10.29 -2.01 2.59
C LEU A 56 10.49 -1.00 3.70
N TYR A 57 10.59 -1.50 4.94
CA TYR A 57 10.75 -0.68 6.15
C TYR A 57 12.02 -1.10 6.90
N ASP A 58 12.55 -0.20 7.75
CA ASP A 58 13.66 -0.51 8.64
C ASP A 58 13.35 -1.73 9.52
N ASP A 59 12.18 -1.72 10.13
CA ASP A 59 11.71 -2.72 11.09
C ASP A 59 10.19 -2.65 11.24
N ARG A 60 9.65 -3.48 12.12
CA ARG A 60 8.23 -3.49 12.42
C ARG A 60 7.73 -2.16 12.98
N ALA A 61 8.52 -1.50 13.81
CA ALA A 61 8.14 -0.20 14.39
C ALA A 61 7.96 0.87 13.31
N ALA A 62 8.79 0.85 12.27
CA ALA A 62 8.64 1.75 11.11
C ALA A 62 7.35 1.48 10.34
N PHE A 63 6.97 0.21 10.18
CA PHE A 63 5.68 -0.14 9.58
C PHE A 63 4.50 0.32 10.46
N GLU A 64 4.59 0.14 11.76
CA GLU A 64 3.56 0.63 12.69
C GLU A 64 3.42 2.16 12.62
N ALA A 65 4.53 2.88 12.49
CA ALA A 65 4.53 4.32 12.27
C ALA A 65 3.82 4.69 10.95
N HIS A 66 4.02 3.89 9.88
CA HIS A 66 3.29 4.05 8.62
C HIS A 66 1.79 3.96 8.84
N LEU A 67 1.30 2.97 9.57
CA LEU A 67 -0.12 2.79 9.84
C LEU A 67 -0.74 3.95 10.63
N ALA A 68 0.08 4.67 11.41
CA ALA A 68 -0.35 5.83 12.18
C ALA A 68 -0.19 7.15 11.42
N SER A 69 0.40 7.13 10.22
CA SER A 69 0.67 8.33 9.43
C SER A 69 -0.61 8.97 8.89
N PRO A 70 -0.63 10.31 8.71
CA PRO A 70 -1.81 10.99 8.17
C PRO A 70 -2.13 10.56 6.73
N HIS A 71 -1.11 10.33 5.89
CA HIS A 71 -1.33 9.90 4.51
C HIS A 71 -1.91 8.49 4.42
N PHE A 72 -1.48 7.55 5.28
CA PHE A 72 -2.08 6.22 5.31
C PHE A 72 -3.53 6.28 5.80
N ARG A 73 -3.79 7.02 6.88
CA ARG A 73 -5.14 7.12 7.46
C ARG A 73 -6.12 7.76 6.49
N SER A 74 -5.68 8.77 5.75
CA SER A 74 -6.48 9.41 4.71
C SER A 74 -6.79 8.44 3.57
N PHE A 75 -5.78 7.71 3.09
CA PHE A 75 -5.95 6.69 2.07
C PHE A 75 -6.90 5.58 2.53
N ASP A 76 -6.70 5.06 3.73
CA ASP A 76 -7.48 3.96 4.29
C ASP A 76 -8.97 4.33 4.37
N ALA A 77 -9.28 5.53 4.87
CA ALA A 77 -10.65 6.02 4.95
C ALA A 77 -11.29 6.23 3.57
N ALA A 78 -10.54 6.82 2.64
CA ALA A 78 -11.07 7.14 1.31
C ALA A 78 -11.27 5.89 0.43
N SER A 79 -10.47 4.85 0.63
CA SER A 79 -10.47 3.65 -0.23
C SER A 79 -11.27 2.48 0.34
N ALA A 80 -11.78 2.56 1.55
CA ALA A 80 -12.39 1.43 2.25
C ALA A 80 -13.51 0.76 1.47
N ASP A 81 -14.36 1.53 0.78
CA ASP A 81 -15.49 1.03 0.00
C ASP A 81 -15.11 0.60 -1.43
N MET A 82 -13.85 0.78 -1.82
CA MET A 82 -13.34 0.43 -3.16
C MET A 82 -12.76 -0.98 -3.21
N ILE A 83 -12.46 -1.58 -2.06
CA ILE A 83 -11.70 -2.81 -1.91
C ILE A 83 -12.66 -3.97 -1.67
N THR A 84 -12.59 -5.02 -2.52
CA THR A 84 -13.36 -6.25 -2.33
C THR A 84 -12.61 -7.27 -1.48
N SER A 85 -11.27 -7.32 -1.61
CA SER A 85 -10.44 -8.14 -0.74
C SER A 85 -9.07 -7.52 -0.54
N LYS A 86 -8.47 -7.80 0.62
CA LYS A 86 -7.13 -7.34 0.98
C LYS A 86 -6.43 -8.42 1.78
N HIS A 87 -5.24 -8.78 1.36
CA HIS A 87 -4.40 -9.76 2.05
C HIS A 87 -3.02 -9.18 2.30
N VAL A 88 -2.60 -9.15 3.57
CA VAL A 88 -1.33 -8.57 3.99
C VAL A 88 -0.41 -9.66 4.53
N ARG A 89 0.84 -9.69 4.08
CA ARG A 89 1.88 -10.57 4.64
C ARG A 89 3.09 -9.76 5.06
N ALA A 90 3.69 -10.16 6.17
CA ALA A 90 4.95 -9.60 6.66
C ALA A 90 6.07 -10.61 6.45
N LEU A 91 7.19 -10.16 5.94
CA LEU A 91 8.36 -10.97 5.63
C LEU A 91 9.62 -10.28 6.14
N HIS A 92 10.68 -11.07 6.37
CA HIS A 92 12.02 -10.52 6.57
C HIS A 92 12.80 -10.60 5.26
N ARG A 93 13.44 -9.50 4.89
CA ARG A 93 14.41 -9.51 3.81
C ARG A 93 15.73 -10.03 4.37
N LEU A 94 16.22 -11.10 3.79
CA LEU A 94 17.46 -11.76 4.22
C LEU A 94 18.73 -11.09 3.68
#